data_2a0764e5290bf7b6e5b953e9eeb30e6c
#
_entry.id   2a0764e5290bf7b6e5b953e9eeb30e6c
#
_cell.length_a   1.000
_cell.length_b   1.000
_cell.length_c   1.000
_cell.angle_alpha   90.00
_cell.angle_beta   90.00
_cell.angle_gamma   90.00
#
_symmetry.space_group_name_H-M   'P 1'
#
loop_
_entity.id
_entity.type
_entity.pdbx_description
1 polymer ?
#
loop_
_entity_poly.entity_id
_entity_poly.type
_entity_poly.pdbx_seq_one_letter_code
_entity_poly.pdbx_strand_id
1 'polypeptide(L)'
;GRGAGERARGPEAVAPPSRRPVLGHGAVVSIAVIFLTSGAMFGANDVTVVAFATELDQKPAAGAALAAWAAGSFLAALAYGSRPWGWPLWKQLAAGALALALGASTFAVAPNLAVVSGLYALTGLAIAPTITSGNNIVQVTVAPSQLTEGLAWVSTALNIGVSLGSMVAGRVLDASGSRGGYLLVAGFAWTGAAVAAGSLPVLRRVRAHSRIPLEGRADERCER
;
A
#
# COMPACT_ATOMS: atom_id res chain seq x y z
N GLY A 1 53.43 35.27 -30.02
CA GLY A 1 52.77 34.98 -28.75
C GLY A 1 51.31 34.91 -28.91
N ARG A 2 50.73 33.68 -28.86
CA ARG A 2 49.28 33.44 -28.82
C ARG A 2 48.99 32.81 -27.47
N GLY A 3 48.60 33.64 -26.54
CA GLY A 3 48.04 33.16 -25.25
C GLY A 3 46.52 33.27 -25.32
N ALA A 4 45.85 32.22 -25.80
CA ALA A 4 44.40 32.10 -25.71
C ALA A 4 44.02 31.82 -24.25
N GLY A 5 43.27 32.74 -23.66
CA GLY A 5 42.75 32.62 -22.32
C GLY A 5 41.71 31.51 -22.25
N GLU A 6 42.11 30.36 -21.73
CA GLU A 6 41.27 29.30 -21.26
C GLU A 6 40.58 29.76 -19.96
N ARG A 7 39.42 30.37 -20.13
CA ARG A 7 38.56 30.66 -18.97
C ARG A 7 38.12 29.32 -18.40
N ALA A 8 38.77 28.91 -17.34
CA ALA A 8 38.30 27.83 -16.49
C ALA A 8 36.83 28.12 -16.11
N ARG A 9 35.89 27.38 -16.71
CA ARG A 9 34.51 27.30 -16.20
C ARG A 9 34.59 26.72 -14.79
N GLY A 10 34.44 27.60 -13.81
CA GLY A 10 34.28 27.16 -12.45
C GLY A 10 33.14 26.12 -12.37
N PRO A 11 33.17 25.22 -11.39
CA PRO A 11 32.12 24.24 -11.24
C PRO A 11 30.76 24.96 -11.16
N GLU A 12 29.93 24.72 -12.16
CA GLU A 12 28.57 25.23 -12.24
C GLU A 12 27.88 24.79 -10.95
N ALA A 13 27.62 25.72 -10.05
CA ALA A 13 26.96 25.47 -8.80
C ALA A 13 25.56 24.97 -9.15
N VAL A 14 25.39 23.64 -9.13
CA VAL A 14 24.09 22.99 -9.24
C VAL A 14 23.25 23.55 -8.11
N ALA A 15 22.31 24.44 -8.43
CA ALA A 15 21.38 24.99 -7.49
C ALA A 15 20.71 23.80 -6.75
N PRO A 16 20.67 23.81 -5.41
CA PRO A 16 20.06 22.71 -4.68
C PRO A 16 18.62 22.58 -5.15
N PRO A 17 18.17 21.37 -5.55
CA PRO A 17 16.80 21.16 -5.96
C PRO A 17 15.90 21.66 -4.84
N SER A 18 14.92 22.51 -5.19
CA SER A 18 13.93 23.03 -4.25
C SER A 18 13.22 21.85 -3.59
N ARG A 19 13.66 21.48 -2.38
CA ARG A 19 13.17 20.32 -1.63
C ARG A 19 11.82 20.70 -1.05
N ARG A 20 10.75 20.49 -1.79
CA ARG A 20 9.44 20.37 -1.15
C ARG A 20 9.52 19.17 -0.23
N PRO A 21 9.15 19.27 1.06
CA PRO A 21 9.17 18.13 1.98
C PRO A 21 8.30 17.01 1.39
N VAL A 22 8.72 15.75 1.54
CA VAL A 22 7.99 14.57 1.01
C VAL A 22 6.54 14.57 1.45
N LEU A 23 6.27 14.94 2.70
CA LEU A 23 4.91 15.11 3.26
C LEU A 23 4.14 16.33 2.69
N GLY A 24 4.77 17.20 1.93
CA GLY A 24 4.09 18.25 1.14
C GLY A 24 3.35 17.73 -0.08
N HIS A 25 3.57 16.46 -0.46
CA HIS A 25 2.87 15.83 -1.57
C HIS A 25 1.60 15.14 -1.05
N GLY A 26 0.43 15.72 -1.32
CA GLY A 26 -0.86 15.16 -0.90
C GLY A 26 -1.07 13.68 -1.27
N ALA A 27 -0.48 13.22 -2.38
CA ALA A 27 -0.51 11.81 -2.76
C ALA A 27 0.26 10.92 -1.77
N VAL A 28 1.43 11.33 -1.28
CA VAL A 28 2.21 10.57 -0.30
C VAL A 28 1.46 10.46 1.02
N VAL A 29 0.88 11.58 1.49
CA VAL A 29 0.05 11.60 2.70
C VAL A 29 -1.16 10.67 2.55
N SER A 30 -1.85 10.71 1.41
CA SER A 30 -2.98 9.82 1.15
C SER A 30 -2.57 8.34 1.21
N ILE A 31 -1.44 7.98 0.59
CA ILE A 31 -0.94 6.60 0.63
C ILE A 31 -0.53 6.22 2.06
N ALA A 32 0.12 7.11 2.81
CA ALA A 32 0.48 6.85 4.21
C ALA A 32 -0.75 6.57 5.08
N VAL A 33 -1.85 7.32 4.89
CA VAL A 33 -3.11 7.07 5.62
C VAL A 33 -3.76 5.75 5.19
N ILE A 34 -3.75 5.42 3.89
CA ILE A 34 -4.24 4.13 3.40
C ILE A 34 -3.41 2.98 3.98
N PHE A 35 -2.09 3.12 4.05
CA PHE A 35 -1.20 2.11 4.63
C PHE A 35 -1.39 1.99 6.14
N LEU A 36 -1.61 3.10 6.85
CA LEU A 36 -1.92 3.10 8.27
C LEU A 36 -3.20 2.28 8.56
N THR A 37 -4.28 2.54 7.82
CA THR A 37 -5.55 1.83 7.99
C THR A 37 -5.46 0.36 7.55
N SER A 38 -4.70 0.06 6.49
CA SER A 38 -4.42 -1.31 6.06
C SER A 38 -3.59 -2.06 7.10
N GLY A 39 -2.58 -1.39 7.68
CA GLY A 39 -1.80 -1.95 8.79
C GLY A 39 -2.69 -2.24 10.00
N ALA A 40 -3.59 -1.31 10.39
CA ALA A 40 -4.51 -1.52 11.49
C ALA A 40 -5.45 -2.71 11.23
N MET A 41 -5.92 -2.87 9.99
CA MET A 41 -6.67 -4.05 9.57
C MET A 41 -5.84 -5.34 9.74
N PHE A 42 -4.58 -5.35 9.29
CA PHE A 42 -3.70 -6.53 9.41
C PHE A 42 -3.44 -6.88 10.87
N GLY A 43 -3.03 -5.91 11.70
CA GLY A 43 -2.75 -6.15 13.11
C GLY A 43 -3.98 -6.62 13.89
N ALA A 44 -5.15 -6.04 13.63
CA ALA A 44 -6.41 -6.49 14.22
C ALA A 44 -6.77 -7.91 13.78
N ASN A 45 -6.54 -8.23 12.49
CA ASN A 45 -6.81 -9.54 11.92
C ASN A 45 -5.95 -10.65 12.54
N ASP A 46 -4.64 -10.40 12.71
CA ASP A 46 -3.71 -11.38 13.27
C ASP A 46 -4.11 -11.80 14.70
N VAL A 47 -4.52 -10.84 15.52
CA VAL A 47 -4.96 -11.12 16.90
C VAL A 47 -6.33 -11.79 16.90
N THR A 48 -7.24 -11.34 16.03
CA THR A 48 -8.62 -11.85 15.98
C THR A 48 -8.69 -13.30 15.54
N VAL A 49 -7.89 -13.72 14.54
CA VAL A 49 -7.90 -15.12 14.09
C VAL A 49 -7.39 -16.08 15.16
N VAL A 50 -6.41 -15.66 15.96
CA VAL A 50 -5.91 -16.46 17.08
C VAL A 50 -6.99 -16.61 18.16
N ALA A 51 -7.71 -15.53 18.47
CA ALA A 51 -8.83 -15.56 19.39
C ALA A 51 -9.96 -16.47 18.88
N PHE A 52 -10.35 -16.34 17.62
CA PHE A 52 -11.37 -17.19 16.99
C PHE A 52 -11.00 -18.67 17.00
N ALA A 53 -9.74 -19.00 16.66
CA ALA A 53 -9.26 -20.37 16.73
C ALA A 53 -9.25 -20.92 18.18
N THR A 54 -8.99 -20.06 19.16
CA THR A 54 -9.01 -20.43 20.58
C THR A 54 -10.43 -20.68 21.07
N GLU A 55 -11.42 -19.87 20.66
CA GLU A 55 -12.83 -20.06 20.95
C GLU A 55 -13.37 -21.39 20.39
N LEU A 56 -12.76 -21.91 19.31
CA LEU A 56 -13.12 -23.19 18.67
C LEU A 56 -12.27 -24.39 19.18
N ASP A 57 -11.45 -24.21 20.21
CA ASP A 57 -10.48 -25.22 20.69
C ASP A 57 -9.50 -25.70 19.59
N GLN A 58 -9.24 -24.87 18.57
CA GLN A 58 -8.40 -25.15 17.41
C GLN A 58 -7.20 -24.21 17.33
N LYS A 59 -6.68 -23.73 18.45
CA LYS A 59 -5.60 -22.75 18.51
C LYS A 59 -4.40 -23.05 17.60
N PRO A 60 -3.91 -24.32 17.47
CA PRO A 60 -2.81 -24.62 16.54
C PRO A 60 -3.13 -24.35 15.07
N ALA A 61 -4.41 -24.39 14.68
CA ALA A 61 -4.85 -24.17 13.31
C ALA A 61 -4.92 -22.68 12.91
N ALA A 62 -4.77 -21.74 13.87
CA ALA A 62 -4.67 -20.31 13.57
C ALA A 62 -3.49 -20.01 12.62
N GLY A 63 -2.36 -20.70 12.80
CA GLY A 63 -1.20 -20.59 11.91
C GLY A 63 -1.51 -21.01 10.47
N ALA A 64 -2.35 -22.04 10.27
CA ALA A 64 -2.76 -22.47 8.93
C ALA A 64 -3.66 -21.42 8.26
N ALA A 65 -4.54 -20.74 9.00
CA ALA A 65 -5.35 -19.65 8.48
C ALA A 65 -4.48 -18.46 8.05
N LEU A 66 -3.50 -18.07 8.86
CA LEU A 66 -2.53 -17.01 8.48
C LEU A 66 -1.65 -17.44 7.31
N ALA A 67 -1.26 -18.71 7.22
CA ALA A 67 -0.53 -19.24 6.06
C ALA A 67 -1.38 -19.18 4.77
N ALA A 68 -2.69 -19.45 4.86
CA ALA A 68 -3.59 -19.31 3.72
C ALA A 68 -3.69 -17.85 3.23
N TRP A 69 -3.74 -16.89 4.17
CA TRP A 69 -3.70 -15.46 3.89
C TRP A 69 -2.40 -15.08 3.17
N ALA A 70 -1.26 -15.49 3.70
CA ALA A 70 0.05 -15.24 3.11
C ALA A 70 0.20 -15.90 1.72
N ALA A 71 -0.29 -17.13 1.55
CA ALA A 71 -0.29 -17.84 0.27
C ALA A 71 -1.12 -17.09 -0.79
N GLY A 72 -2.29 -16.60 -0.44
CA GLY A 72 -3.10 -15.74 -1.33
C GLY A 72 -2.35 -14.50 -1.77
N SER A 73 -1.72 -13.79 -0.83
CA SER A 73 -0.92 -12.61 -1.13
C SER A 73 0.31 -12.93 -2.01
N PHE A 74 0.96 -14.04 -1.73
CA PHE A 74 2.11 -14.51 -2.51
C PHE A 74 1.74 -14.85 -3.96
N LEU A 75 0.66 -15.61 -4.16
CA LEU A 75 0.15 -15.94 -5.49
C LEU A 75 -0.26 -14.69 -6.27
N ALA A 76 -0.91 -13.75 -5.59
CA ALA A 76 -1.24 -12.47 -6.19
C ALA A 76 0.00 -11.65 -6.57
N ALA A 77 1.05 -11.65 -5.74
CA ALA A 77 2.29 -10.97 -6.05
C ALA A 77 2.98 -11.53 -7.30
N LEU A 78 3.01 -12.87 -7.44
CA LEU A 78 3.53 -13.53 -8.64
C LEU A 78 2.70 -13.18 -9.88
N ALA A 79 1.37 -13.27 -9.79
CA ALA A 79 0.48 -12.95 -10.90
C ALA A 79 0.51 -11.47 -11.28
N TYR A 80 0.64 -10.60 -10.26
CA TYR A 80 0.73 -9.17 -10.47
C TYR A 80 2.06 -8.75 -11.09
N GLY A 81 3.18 -9.32 -10.62
CA GLY A 81 4.52 -9.03 -11.12
C GLY A 81 4.81 -9.61 -12.52
N SER A 82 4.11 -10.68 -12.92
CA SER A 82 4.33 -11.36 -14.20
C SER A 82 3.62 -10.70 -15.40
N ARG A 83 2.73 -9.73 -15.18
CA ARG A 83 1.94 -9.10 -16.24
C ARG A 83 2.04 -7.56 -16.21
N PRO A 84 2.22 -6.92 -17.38
CA PRO A 84 2.03 -5.48 -17.49
C PRO A 84 0.53 -5.16 -17.37
N TRP A 85 0.14 -4.50 -16.27
CA TRP A 85 -1.24 -4.10 -16.06
C TRP A 85 -1.54 -2.78 -16.78
N GLY A 86 -2.45 -2.78 -17.76
CA GLY A 86 -2.89 -1.59 -18.49
C GLY A 86 -3.72 -0.61 -17.65
N TRP A 87 -4.11 -0.99 -16.43
CA TRP A 87 -4.91 -0.15 -15.54
C TRP A 87 -4.06 0.90 -14.83
N PRO A 88 -4.56 2.13 -14.67
CA PRO A 88 -3.85 3.15 -13.91
C PRO A 88 -3.70 2.76 -12.44
N LEU A 89 -2.55 3.09 -11.84
CA LEU A 89 -2.20 2.74 -10.45
C LEU A 89 -3.28 3.12 -9.44
N TRP A 90 -3.92 4.28 -9.60
CA TRP A 90 -4.99 4.70 -8.70
C TRP A 90 -6.24 3.79 -8.77
N LYS A 91 -6.55 3.21 -9.94
CA LYS A 91 -7.65 2.23 -10.06
C LYS A 91 -7.28 0.91 -9.40
N GLN A 92 -6.04 0.47 -9.56
CA GLN A 92 -5.54 -0.75 -8.93
C GLN A 92 -5.57 -0.63 -7.41
N LEU A 93 -5.09 0.50 -6.86
CA LEU A 93 -5.14 0.78 -5.43
C LEU A 93 -6.58 0.80 -4.91
N ALA A 94 -7.48 1.52 -5.58
CA ALA A 94 -8.88 1.63 -5.14
C ALA A 94 -9.62 0.28 -5.24
N ALA A 95 -9.39 -0.48 -6.31
CA ALA A 95 -9.98 -1.81 -6.48
C ALA A 95 -9.45 -2.79 -5.41
N GLY A 96 -8.15 -2.75 -5.13
CA GLY A 96 -7.53 -3.56 -4.08
C GLY A 96 -8.06 -3.21 -2.69
N ALA A 97 -8.13 -1.93 -2.34
CA ALA A 97 -8.69 -1.48 -1.07
C ALA A 97 -10.17 -1.88 -0.91
N LEU A 98 -10.97 -1.77 -1.97
CA LEU A 98 -12.35 -2.23 -1.96
C LEU A 98 -12.46 -3.75 -1.82
N ALA A 99 -11.62 -4.51 -2.51
CA ALA A 99 -11.58 -5.97 -2.40
C ALA A 99 -11.20 -6.42 -0.98
N LEU A 100 -10.24 -5.74 -0.34
CA LEU A 100 -9.89 -5.97 1.07
C LEU A 100 -11.07 -5.69 2.01
N ALA A 101 -11.80 -4.57 1.79
CA ALA A 101 -12.95 -4.22 2.62
C ALA A 101 -14.11 -5.21 2.48
N LEU A 102 -14.41 -5.62 1.24
CA LEU A 102 -15.44 -6.65 0.97
C LEU A 102 -15.04 -8.00 1.57
N GLY A 103 -13.80 -8.44 1.37
CA GLY A 103 -13.28 -9.68 1.93
C GLY A 103 -13.31 -9.66 3.46
N ALA A 104 -12.81 -8.62 4.09
CA ALA A 104 -12.83 -8.45 5.54
C ALA A 104 -14.26 -8.51 6.14
N SER A 105 -15.25 -8.00 5.42
CA SER A 105 -16.65 -8.04 5.85
C SER A 105 -17.23 -9.46 5.95
N THR A 106 -16.65 -10.42 5.21
CA THR A 106 -17.11 -11.82 5.23
C THR A 106 -16.59 -12.61 6.43
N PHE A 107 -15.54 -12.16 7.10
CA PHE A 107 -14.92 -12.90 8.19
C PHE A 107 -15.84 -13.02 9.41
N ALA A 108 -16.62 -11.98 9.71
CA ALA A 108 -17.52 -11.93 10.85
C ALA A 108 -18.70 -12.93 10.77
N VAL A 109 -18.99 -13.45 9.57
CA VAL A 109 -20.10 -14.40 9.33
C VAL A 109 -19.62 -15.83 9.07
N ALA A 110 -18.31 -16.06 9.11
CA ALA A 110 -17.73 -17.38 8.86
C ALA A 110 -18.07 -18.35 10.02
N PRO A 111 -18.62 -19.55 9.73
CA PRO A 111 -19.10 -20.47 10.76
C PRO A 111 -17.97 -21.30 11.41
N ASN A 112 -16.82 -21.42 10.75
CA ASN A 112 -15.71 -22.23 11.22
C ASN A 112 -14.37 -21.74 10.64
N LEU A 113 -13.27 -22.26 11.20
CA LEU A 113 -11.92 -21.86 10.86
C LEU A 113 -11.53 -22.23 9.41
N ALA A 114 -12.06 -23.34 8.86
CA ALA A 114 -11.79 -23.73 7.49
C ALA A 114 -12.37 -22.72 6.49
N VAL A 115 -13.58 -22.23 6.73
CA VAL A 115 -14.20 -21.18 5.92
C VAL A 115 -13.42 -19.87 6.04
N VAL A 116 -13.02 -19.46 7.25
CA VAL A 116 -12.16 -18.29 7.44
C VAL A 116 -10.86 -18.43 6.66
N SER A 117 -10.20 -19.59 6.69
CA SER A 117 -8.96 -19.84 5.97
C SER A 117 -9.14 -19.70 4.45
N GLY A 118 -10.23 -20.19 3.90
CA GLY A 118 -10.58 -20.01 2.48
C GLY A 118 -10.84 -18.55 2.12
N LEU A 119 -11.58 -17.82 2.96
CA LEU A 119 -11.84 -16.39 2.80
C LEU A 119 -10.54 -15.57 2.93
N TYR A 120 -9.63 -15.98 3.79
CA TYR A 120 -8.30 -15.39 3.94
C TYR A 120 -7.46 -15.56 2.68
N ALA A 121 -7.42 -16.76 2.09
CA ALA A 121 -6.70 -16.99 0.84
C ALA A 121 -7.24 -16.07 -0.29
N LEU A 122 -8.56 -15.95 -0.40
CA LEU A 122 -9.20 -15.10 -1.41
C LEU A 122 -8.94 -13.60 -1.15
N THR A 123 -9.12 -13.16 0.10
CA THR A 123 -8.88 -11.74 0.46
C THR A 123 -7.39 -11.39 0.36
N GLY A 124 -6.51 -12.34 0.68
CA GLY A 124 -5.06 -12.23 0.53
C GLY A 124 -4.64 -11.85 -0.89
N LEU A 125 -5.37 -12.29 -1.92
CA LEU A 125 -5.10 -11.91 -3.32
C LEU A 125 -5.14 -10.38 -3.56
N ALA A 126 -5.88 -9.64 -2.74
CA ALA A 126 -5.97 -8.19 -2.88
C ALA A 126 -4.82 -7.42 -2.20
N ILE A 127 -4.03 -8.06 -1.31
CA ILE A 127 -2.96 -7.41 -0.55
C ILE A 127 -1.84 -6.91 -1.46
N ALA A 128 -1.26 -7.84 -2.24
CA ALA A 128 -0.11 -7.53 -3.08
C ALA A 128 -0.38 -6.42 -4.10
N PRO A 129 -1.49 -6.43 -4.87
CA PRO A 129 -1.84 -5.33 -5.76
C PRO A 129 -2.01 -3.99 -5.02
N THR A 130 -2.61 -3.99 -3.82
CA THR A 130 -2.85 -2.77 -3.04
C THR A 130 -1.54 -2.15 -2.58
N ILE A 131 -0.67 -2.94 -1.94
CA ILE A 131 0.62 -2.46 -1.42
C ILE A 131 1.55 -2.04 -2.56
N THR A 132 1.63 -2.85 -3.62
CA THR A 132 2.50 -2.55 -4.77
C THR A 132 2.03 -1.29 -5.49
N SER A 133 0.72 -1.13 -5.73
CA SER A 133 0.19 0.09 -6.37
C SER A 133 0.44 1.34 -5.52
N GLY A 134 0.31 1.24 -4.18
CA GLY A 134 0.63 2.32 -3.27
C GLY A 134 2.09 2.73 -3.34
N ASN A 135 3.01 1.77 -3.25
CA ASN A 135 4.45 2.01 -3.38
C ASN A 135 4.81 2.61 -4.75
N ASN A 136 4.22 2.12 -5.83
CA ASN A 136 4.45 2.65 -7.17
C ASN A 136 3.95 4.09 -7.31
N ILE A 137 2.84 4.46 -6.68
CA ILE A 137 2.35 5.85 -6.66
C ILE A 137 3.37 6.75 -5.94
N VAL A 138 3.93 6.32 -4.82
CA VAL A 138 5.00 7.07 -4.13
C VAL A 138 6.20 7.25 -5.06
N GLN A 139 6.67 6.18 -5.71
CA GLN A 139 7.84 6.20 -6.61
C GLN A 139 7.68 7.19 -7.76
N VAL A 140 6.49 7.33 -8.34
CA VAL A 140 6.26 8.28 -9.45
C VAL A 140 5.91 9.69 -8.97
N THR A 141 5.72 9.90 -7.66
CA THR A 141 5.33 11.20 -7.08
C THR A 141 6.53 11.97 -6.54
N VAL A 142 7.48 11.26 -5.91
CA VAL A 142 8.64 11.90 -5.26
C VAL A 142 9.85 11.92 -6.18
N ALA A 143 10.77 12.89 -5.96
CA ALA A 143 12.04 12.92 -6.68
C ALA A 143 12.90 11.69 -6.34
N PRO A 144 13.75 11.19 -7.26
CA PRO A 144 14.62 10.03 -7.00
C PRO A 144 15.47 10.16 -5.73
N SER A 145 15.90 11.36 -5.38
CA SER A 145 16.67 11.65 -4.16
C SER A 145 15.85 11.55 -2.87
N GLN A 146 14.53 11.56 -2.95
CA GLN A 146 13.59 11.49 -1.82
C GLN A 146 12.82 10.15 -1.78
N LEU A 147 13.12 9.23 -2.70
CA LEU A 147 12.39 7.97 -2.82
C LEU A 147 12.46 7.13 -1.55
N THR A 148 13.66 6.98 -0.99
CA THR A 148 13.87 6.21 0.24
C THR A 148 13.09 6.82 1.40
N GLU A 149 13.07 8.14 1.53
CA GLU A 149 12.30 8.85 2.55
C GLU A 149 10.79 8.63 2.36
N GLY A 150 10.28 8.74 1.13
CA GLY A 150 8.88 8.52 0.81
C GLY A 150 8.41 7.10 1.13
N LEU A 151 9.20 6.09 0.75
CA LEU A 151 8.90 4.69 1.06
C LEU A 151 9.03 4.39 2.57
N ALA A 152 9.97 5.02 3.27
CA ALA A 152 10.10 4.89 4.72
C ALA A 152 8.87 5.43 5.44
N TRP A 153 8.33 6.59 5.04
CA TRP A 153 7.12 7.16 5.63
C TRP A 153 5.91 6.23 5.50
N VAL A 154 5.66 5.67 4.30
CA VAL A 154 4.50 4.78 4.11
C VAL A 154 4.68 3.44 4.81
N SER A 155 5.91 2.90 4.86
CA SER A 155 6.21 1.66 5.62
C SER A 155 6.05 1.89 7.12
N THR A 156 6.50 3.02 7.64
CA THR A 156 6.33 3.40 9.05
C THR A 156 4.84 3.54 9.39
N ALA A 157 4.05 4.19 8.53
CA ALA A 157 2.61 4.31 8.71
C ALA A 157 1.92 2.94 8.77
N LEU A 158 2.32 1.99 7.89
CA LEU A 158 1.81 0.63 7.92
C LEU A 158 2.10 -0.06 9.27
N ASN A 159 3.34 0.02 9.76
CA ASN A 159 3.75 -0.64 11.00
C ASN A 159 3.10 -0.01 12.24
N ILE A 160 2.97 1.33 12.28
CA ILE A 160 2.18 2.01 13.32
C ILE A 160 0.74 1.51 13.28
N GLY A 161 0.16 1.38 12.08
CA GLY A 161 -1.17 0.81 11.89
C GLY A 161 -1.28 -0.57 12.50
N VAL A 162 -0.37 -1.50 12.17
CA VAL A 162 -0.35 -2.87 12.72
C VAL A 162 -0.36 -2.84 14.26
N SER A 163 0.49 -2.04 14.86
CA SER A 163 0.58 -1.93 16.32
C SER A 163 -0.72 -1.39 16.94
N LEU A 164 -1.29 -0.32 16.37
CA LEU A 164 -2.56 0.26 16.85
C LEU A 164 -3.73 -0.71 16.65
N GLY A 165 -3.79 -1.37 15.50
CA GLY A 165 -4.84 -2.34 15.20
C GLY A 165 -4.84 -3.52 16.16
N SER A 166 -3.66 -4.10 16.43
CA SER A 166 -3.51 -5.18 17.40
C SER A 166 -3.91 -4.75 18.82
N MET A 167 -3.51 -3.55 19.23
CA MET A 167 -3.85 -3.00 20.55
C MET A 167 -5.35 -2.80 20.73
N VAL A 168 -6.02 -2.21 19.72
CA VAL A 168 -7.46 -1.98 19.77
C VAL A 168 -8.22 -3.30 19.70
N ALA A 169 -7.76 -4.24 18.84
CA ALA A 169 -8.36 -5.56 18.71
C ALA A 169 -8.35 -6.34 20.03
N GLY A 170 -7.26 -6.29 20.80
CA GLY A 170 -7.18 -6.93 22.10
C GLY A 170 -8.35 -6.50 23.02
N ARG A 171 -8.57 -5.18 23.14
CA ARG A 171 -9.66 -4.63 23.96
C ARG A 171 -11.06 -5.00 23.45
N VAL A 172 -11.24 -5.03 22.13
CA VAL A 172 -12.53 -5.43 21.52
C VAL A 172 -12.79 -6.92 21.73
N LEU A 173 -11.75 -7.74 21.64
CA LEU A 173 -11.84 -9.18 21.88
C LEU A 173 -12.25 -9.50 23.34
N ASP A 174 -11.67 -8.78 24.31
CA ASP A 174 -12.04 -8.93 25.72
C ASP A 174 -13.51 -8.57 25.99
N ALA A 175 -14.06 -7.61 25.22
CA ALA A 175 -15.42 -7.13 25.40
C ALA A 175 -16.48 -7.89 24.57
N SER A 176 -16.12 -8.35 23.35
CA SER A 176 -17.10 -8.79 22.34
C SER A 176 -16.71 -10.08 21.61
N GLY A 177 -15.63 -10.74 22.04
CA GLY A 177 -15.11 -11.96 21.40
C GLY A 177 -14.63 -11.76 19.98
N SER A 178 -14.35 -12.86 19.28
CA SER A 178 -13.78 -12.87 17.93
C SER A 178 -14.68 -12.21 16.89
N ARG A 179 -16.01 -12.27 17.06
CA ARG A 179 -16.95 -11.61 16.15
C ARG A 179 -16.79 -10.09 16.18
N GLY A 180 -16.62 -9.51 17.37
CA GLY A 180 -16.30 -8.08 17.53
C GLY A 180 -14.97 -7.71 16.89
N GLY A 181 -13.96 -8.58 17.04
CA GLY A 181 -12.67 -8.43 16.38
C GLY A 181 -12.78 -8.37 14.86
N TYR A 182 -13.53 -9.27 14.23
CA TYR A 182 -13.74 -9.24 12.77
C TYR A 182 -14.55 -8.04 12.29
N LEU A 183 -15.50 -7.54 13.06
CA LEU A 183 -16.19 -6.29 12.74
C LEU A 183 -15.23 -5.09 12.78
N LEU A 184 -14.30 -5.08 13.74
CA LEU A 184 -13.26 -4.08 13.80
C LEU A 184 -12.31 -4.15 12.58
N VAL A 185 -11.90 -5.36 12.18
CA VAL A 185 -11.10 -5.60 10.96
C VAL A 185 -11.80 -5.03 9.73
N ALA A 186 -13.10 -5.33 9.57
CA ALA A 186 -13.92 -4.76 8.50
C ALA A 186 -14.00 -3.23 8.58
N GLY A 187 -14.14 -2.66 9.78
CA GLY A 187 -14.17 -1.22 10.00
C GLY A 187 -12.89 -0.52 9.52
N PHE A 188 -11.71 -1.05 9.86
CA PHE A 188 -10.44 -0.53 9.37
C PHE A 188 -10.31 -0.66 7.85
N ALA A 189 -10.73 -1.80 7.27
CA ALA A 189 -10.69 -2.02 5.84
C ALA A 189 -11.59 -1.03 5.08
N TRP A 190 -12.81 -0.79 5.55
CA TRP A 190 -13.73 0.19 4.97
C TRP A 190 -13.22 1.63 5.12
N THR A 191 -12.57 1.95 6.25
CA THR A 191 -11.92 3.26 6.42
C THR A 191 -10.82 3.46 5.38
N GLY A 192 -9.98 2.44 5.15
CA GLY A 192 -8.96 2.46 4.10
C GLY A 192 -9.56 2.62 2.70
N ALA A 193 -10.63 1.92 2.38
CA ALA A 193 -11.34 2.03 1.10
C ALA A 193 -11.97 3.44 0.92
N ALA A 194 -12.55 4.00 1.98
CA ALA A 194 -13.11 5.36 1.95
C ALA A 194 -12.01 6.41 1.73
N VAL A 195 -10.88 6.30 2.40
CA VAL A 195 -9.71 7.18 2.19
C VAL A 195 -9.19 7.04 0.76
N ALA A 196 -9.07 5.82 0.24
CA ALA A 196 -8.65 5.58 -1.14
C ALA A 196 -9.62 6.24 -2.14
N ALA A 197 -10.92 6.12 -1.91
CA ALA A 197 -11.95 6.76 -2.73
C ALA A 197 -11.89 8.30 -2.65
N GLY A 198 -11.76 8.86 -1.46
CA GLY A 198 -11.63 10.31 -1.24
C GLY A 198 -10.36 10.91 -1.83
N SER A 199 -9.29 10.10 -1.92
CA SER A 199 -7.99 10.51 -2.48
C SER A 199 -7.94 10.44 -4.02
N LEU A 200 -8.95 9.88 -4.68
CA LEU A 200 -8.99 9.73 -6.14
C LEU A 200 -8.68 11.02 -6.91
N PRO A 201 -9.23 12.22 -6.57
CA PRO A 201 -8.92 13.44 -7.30
C PRO A 201 -7.44 13.83 -7.21
N VAL A 202 -6.79 13.56 -6.08
CA VAL A 202 -5.35 13.81 -5.88
C VAL A 202 -4.52 12.80 -6.66
N LEU A 203 -4.85 11.51 -6.55
CA LEU A 203 -4.13 10.42 -7.20
C LEU A 203 -4.25 10.43 -8.73
N ARG A 204 -5.36 10.92 -9.28
CA ARG A 204 -5.54 11.10 -10.73
C ARG A 204 -4.61 12.16 -11.31
N ARG A 205 -4.30 13.21 -10.56
CA ARG A 205 -3.39 14.30 -11.00
C ARG A 205 -1.94 13.84 -11.15
N VAL A 206 -1.50 12.87 -10.35
CA VAL A 206 -0.13 12.31 -10.43
C VAL A 206 0.15 11.74 -11.83
N ARG A 207 -0.83 11.14 -12.50
CA ARG A 207 -0.69 10.55 -13.83
C ARG A 207 -0.54 11.57 -14.96
N ALA A 208 -1.00 12.81 -14.78
CA ALA A 208 -0.91 13.85 -15.80
C ALA A 208 0.53 14.38 -15.97
N HIS A 209 1.35 14.28 -14.92
CA HIS A 209 2.74 14.76 -14.93
C HIS A 209 3.76 13.74 -15.45
N SER A 210 3.44 12.44 -15.43
CA SER A 210 4.36 11.38 -15.91
C SER A 210 4.33 11.16 -17.43
N ARG A 211 3.49 11.85 -18.15
CA ARG A 211 3.50 11.89 -19.64
C ARG A 211 4.24 13.11 -20.14
N ILE A 212 5.51 13.22 -19.84
CA ILE A 212 6.40 14.09 -20.63
C ILE A 212 6.80 13.28 -21.87
N PRO A 213 6.49 13.76 -23.08
CA PRO A 213 6.81 13.03 -24.30
C PRO A 213 8.34 12.93 -24.45
N LEU A 214 8.82 11.71 -24.70
CA LEU A 214 10.19 11.47 -25.18
C LEU A 214 10.35 11.91 -26.67
N GLU A 215 9.40 12.69 -27.20
CA GLU A 215 9.37 13.11 -28.62
C GLU A 215 10.39 14.18 -28.98
N GLY A 216 11.12 14.79 -28.04
CA GLY A 216 12.09 15.85 -28.35
C GLY A 216 13.52 15.36 -28.64
N ARG A 217 13.82 14.07 -28.63
CA ARG A 217 15.20 13.58 -28.73
C ARG A 217 15.53 12.78 -30.01
N ALA A 218 14.56 12.62 -30.89
CA ALA A 218 14.78 11.91 -32.16
C ALA A 218 15.29 12.81 -33.30
N ASP A 219 14.98 14.11 -33.28
CA ASP A 219 15.33 15.00 -34.40
C ASP A 219 16.77 15.58 -34.39
N GLU A 220 17.44 15.55 -33.21
CA GLU A 220 18.84 16.07 -33.17
C GLU A 220 19.92 15.10 -33.64
N ARG A 221 19.59 13.86 -34.02
CA ARG A 221 20.59 12.89 -34.52
C ARG A 221 20.62 12.68 -36.03
N CYS A 222 19.74 13.35 -36.77
CA CYS A 222 19.73 13.27 -38.22
C CYS A 222 20.46 14.43 -38.93
N GLU A 223 20.98 15.41 -38.16
CA GLU A 223 21.68 16.58 -38.75
C GLU A 223 23.21 16.62 -38.49
N ARG A 224 23.82 15.45 -38.19
CA ARG A 224 25.31 15.39 -38.17
C ARG A 224 25.83 14.27 -39.01
#